data_fef7f1f8f62920417e4b98a372a29c5f
#
_entry.id   fef7f1f8f62920417e4b98a372a29c5f
#
_cell.length_a   1.000
_cell.length_b   1.000
_cell.length_c   1.000
_cell.angle_alpha   90.00
_cell.angle_beta   90.00
_cell.angle_gamma   90.00
#
_symmetry.space_group_name_H-M   'P 1'
#
loop_
_entity.id
_entity.type
_entity.pdbx_description
1 polymer ?
#
loop_
_entity_poly.entity_id
_entity_poly.type
_entity_poly.pdbx_seq_one_letter_code
_entity_poly.pdbx_strand_id
1 'polypeptide(L)'
;MSATVTARDVLQVENLEVVYNDVVLVLKGLSLAVREGEITALLGANGAGKSTTLKAISGLLLSEDGEVTAGSVVYDGQPIHGIVPEQIVRRGIFQVMEGRRIFVDITVEENLRCGAHTRPRSEFAESIEKVYTYFPRLAERKKQLAGYMSGGEQQMLAIGRAVMARPRLLLLDEPSLGLAPLLVEEIFEIVTRINKNEGVTVLLVEQNARAALSVSGRGYIMENGRIVMEGEAKSLLDNPDVQEFYLGMGHAGNKKSYRDVKHYRRRKRWLG
;
A
#
# COMPACT_ATOMS: atom_id res chain seq x y z
N MET A 1 -23.25 -5.06 27.07
CA MET A 1 -22.19 -4.02 27.07
C MET A 1 -21.10 -4.51 26.14
N SER A 2 -21.13 -4.06 24.89
CA SER A 2 -20.11 -4.42 23.91
C SER A 2 -18.87 -3.57 24.19
N ALA A 3 -17.78 -4.20 24.61
CA ALA A 3 -16.50 -3.53 24.76
C ALA A 3 -16.08 -3.05 23.36
N THR A 4 -16.01 -1.74 23.19
CA THR A 4 -15.39 -1.11 22.02
C THR A 4 -13.91 -1.50 22.07
N VAL A 5 -13.53 -2.53 21.34
CA VAL A 5 -12.11 -2.85 21.11
C VAL A 5 -11.55 -1.65 20.37
N THR A 6 -10.79 -0.81 21.06
CA THR A 6 -10.02 0.26 20.42
C THR A 6 -9.08 -0.42 19.42
N ALA A 7 -9.32 -0.21 18.13
CA ALA A 7 -8.50 -0.78 17.06
C ALA A 7 -7.04 -0.36 17.28
N ARG A 8 -6.16 -1.36 17.43
CA ARG A 8 -4.72 -1.17 17.69
C ARG A 8 -4.02 -0.74 16.40
N ASP A 9 -3.17 0.27 16.48
CA ASP A 9 -2.26 0.61 15.39
C ASP A 9 -1.14 -0.45 15.30
N VAL A 10 -1.13 -1.23 14.23
CA VAL A 10 -0.14 -2.28 14.00
C VAL A 10 1.13 -1.72 13.34
N LEU A 11 1.00 -0.67 12.53
CA LEU A 11 2.10 0.07 11.94
C LEU A 11 2.01 1.53 12.34
N GLN A 12 3.11 2.10 12.81
CA GLN A 12 3.25 3.50 13.16
C GLN A 12 4.52 4.07 12.49
N VAL A 13 4.35 5.17 11.79
CA VAL A 13 5.44 5.94 11.18
C VAL A 13 5.40 7.31 11.80
N GLU A 14 6.51 7.76 12.39
CA GLU A 14 6.58 9.01 13.14
C GLU A 14 7.73 9.88 12.64
N ASN A 15 7.39 11.10 12.17
CA ASN A 15 8.34 12.13 11.74
C ASN A 15 9.44 11.60 10.79
N LEU A 16 9.08 10.65 9.91
CA LEU A 16 10.02 9.97 9.06
C LEU A 16 10.64 10.91 8.02
N GLU A 17 11.97 10.97 7.99
CA GLU A 17 12.73 11.63 6.94
C GLU A 17 13.55 10.60 6.16
N VAL A 18 13.52 10.72 4.83
CA VAL A 18 14.27 9.84 3.92
C VAL A 18 15.01 10.69 2.92
N VAL A 19 16.31 10.40 2.80
CA VAL A 19 17.21 11.05 1.83
C VAL A 19 17.72 9.98 0.86
N TYR A 20 17.82 10.34 -0.42
CA TYR A 20 18.47 9.54 -1.46
C TYR A 20 19.78 10.18 -1.89
N ASN A 21 20.80 9.36 -2.12
CA ASN A 21 22.15 9.80 -2.53
C ASN A 21 22.71 10.93 -1.65
N ASP A 22 22.41 10.92 -0.36
CA ASP A 22 22.83 11.92 0.64
C ASP A 22 22.39 13.37 0.32
N VAL A 23 21.59 13.59 -0.70
CA VAL A 23 21.25 14.94 -1.21
C VAL A 23 19.74 15.19 -1.31
N VAL A 24 18.96 14.20 -1.79
CA VAL A 24 17.56 14.43 -2.12
C VAL A 24 16.66 14.04 -0.96
N LEU A 25 16.21 15.02 -0.17
CA LEU A 25 15.23 14.82 0.90
C LEU A 25 13.84 14.60 0.30
N VAL A 26 13.39 13.33 0.26
CA VAL A 26 12.09 12.90 -0.31
C VAL A 26 10.98 12.89 0.73
N LEU A 27 11.18 12.25 1.89
CA LEU A 27 10.23 12.33 3.01
C LEU A 27 10.70 13.38 4.01
N LYS A 28 9.75 14.21 4.48
CA LYS A 28 10.05 15.45 5.20
C LYS A 28 9.26 15.53 6.52
N GLY A 29 9.46 14.54 7.41
CA GLY A 29 8.74 14.42 8.66
C GLY A 29 7.34 13.82 8.44
N LEU A 30 7.25 12.71 7.68
CA LEU A 30 6.01 12.00 7.43
C LEU A 30 5.57 11.23 8.67
N SER A 31 4.27 11.34 9.02
CA SER A 31 3.67 10.55 10.10
C SER A 31 2.36 9.94 9.63
N LEU A 32 2.18 8.63 9.84
CA LEU A 32 0.94 7.91 9.59
C LEU A 32 0.82 6.68 10.52
N ALA A 33 -0.40 6.19 10.68
CA ALA A 33 -0.67 4.95 11.41
C ALA A 33 -1.61 4.05 10.60
N VAL A 34 -1.42 2.72 10.72
CA VAL A 34 -2.28 1.71 10.09
C VAL A 34 -2.85 0.82 11.17
N ARG A 35 -4.17 0.75 11.24
CA ARG A 35 -4.89 -0.08 12.22
C ARG A 35 -4.94 -1.53 11.77
N GLU A 36 -4.81 -2.42 12.75
CA GLU A 36 -4.88 -3.87 12.49
C GLU A 36 -6.24 -4.24 11.89
N GLY A 37 -6.21 -5.05 10.80
CA GLY A 37 -7.40 -5.52 10.09
C GLY A 37 -8.11 -4.47 9.22
N GLU A 38 -7.59 -3.24 9.12
CA GLU A 38 -8.18 -2.20 8.26
C GLU A 38 -7.42 -2.05 6.94
N ILE A 39 -8.10 -1.48 5.94
CA ILE A 39 -7.48 -0.95 4.72
C ILE A 39 -7.27 0.55 4.93
N THR A 40 -6.02 1.00 4.90
CA THR A 40 -5.65 2.41 4.98
C THR A 40 -5.12 2.87 3.62
N ALA A 41 -5.60 3.99 3.10
CA ALA A 41 -5.12 4.58 1.85
C ALA A 41 -4.06 5.65 2.11
N LEU A 42 -2.97 5.63 1.32
CA LEU A 42 -2.00 6.73 1.20
C LEU A 42 -2.06 7.28 -0.23
N LEU A 43 -2.58 8.48 -0.37
CA LEU A 43 -2.92 9.13 -1.64
C LEU A 43 -1.95 10.26 -1.96
N GLY A 44 -1.72 10.49 -3.23
CA GLY A 44 -0.90 11.62 -3.67
C GLY A 44 -0.52 11.52 -5.15
N ALA A 45 -0.06 12.62 -5.70
CA ALA A 45 0.44 12.68 -7.07
C ALA A 45 1.74 11.86 -7.24
N ASN A 46 2.14 11.62 -8.49
CA ASN A 46 3.45 11.02 -8.79
C ASN A 46 4.56 11.92 -8.25
N GLY A 47 5.56 11.31 -7.62
CA GLY A 47 6.67 12.02 -6.96
C GLY A 47 6.34 12.58 -5.57
N ALA A 48 5.13 12.36 -5.01
CA ALA A 48 4.80 12.81 -3.66
C ALA A 48 5.62 12.11 -2.56
N GLY A 49 6.20 10.92 -2.82
CA GLY A 49 6.97 10.12 -1.87
C GLY A 49 6.27 8.84 -1.41
N LYS A 50 5.15 8.46 -2.06
CA LYS A 50 4.34 7.29 -1.69
C LYS A 50 5.14 5.98 -1.69
N SER A 51 5.78 5.62 -2.82
CA SER A 51 6.59 4.41 -2.94
C SER A 51 7.80 4.44 -2.02
N THR A 52 8.40 5.62 -1.77
CA THR A 52 9.47 5.80 -0.78
C THR A 52 8.99 5.44 0.62
N THR A 53 7.76 5.82 0.99
CA THR A 53 7.16 5.43 2.27
C THR A 53 7.04 3.91 2.39
N LEU A 54 6.56 3.23 1.34
CA LEU A 54 6.48 1.76 1.33
C LEU A 54 7.87 1.10 1.42
N LYS A 55 8.88 1.65 0.71
CA LYS A 55 10.25 1.15 0.76
C LYS A 55 10.89 1.32 2.14
N ALA A 56 10.58 2.41 2.85
CA ALA A 56 11.02 2.60 4.23
C ALA A 56 10.43 1.54 5.17
N ILE A 57 9.17 1.14 4.97
CA ILE A 57 8.49 0.11 5.75
C ILE A 57 9.00 -1.28 5.39
N SER A 58 9.25 -1.57 4.12
CA SER A 58 9.65 -2.89 3.62
C SER A 58 11.17 -3.15 3.64
N GLY A 59 11.97 -2.16 4.08
CA GLY A 59 13.44 -2.27 4.15
C GLY A 59 14.15 -2.16 2.80
N LEU A 60 13.46 -1.71 1.74
CA LEU A 60 14.01 -1.65 0.37
C LEU A 60 14.76 -0.35 0.05
N LEU A 61 14.85 0.62 0.96
CA LEU A 61 15.52 1.89 0.72
C LEU A 61 16.99 1.72 0.34
N LEU A 62 17.73 0.90 1.10
CA LEU A 62 19.17 0.69 0.91
C LEU A 62 19.52 0.13 -0.48
N SER A 63 18.62 -0.62 -1.10
CA SER A 63 18.85 -1.15 -2.46
C SER A 63 18.78 -0.09 -3.56
N GLU A 64 18.37 1.12 -3.21
CA GLU A 64 18.20 2.25 -4.12
C GLU A 64 18.91 3.52 -3.59
N ASP A 65 19.97 3.36 -2.79
CA ASP A 65 20.74 4.44 -2.17
C ASP A 65 19.89 5.42 -1.35
N GLY A 66 18.85 4.90 -0.67
CA GLY A 66 17.98 5.64 0.23
C GLY A 66 18.24 5.31 1.70
N GLU A 67 18.19 6.32 2.57
CA GLU A 67 18.40 6.18 4.01
C GLU A 67 17.34 6.91 4.81
N VAL A 68 16.96 6.32 5.97
CA VAL A 68 16.18 7.00 7.00
C VAL A 68 17.11 7.85 7.84
N THR A 69 16.99 9.17 7.74
CA THR A 69 17.84 10.13 8.45
C THR A 69 17.22 10.64 9.75
N ALA A 70 15.88 10.56 9.90
CA ALA A 70 15.20 10.92 11.14
C ALA A 70 13.84 10.21 11.23
N GLY A 71 13.28 10.17 12.44
CA GLY A 71 12.01 9.53 12.73
C GLY A 71 12.10 8.04 12.94
N SER A 72 10.95 7.37 12.95
CA SER A 72 10.87 5.94 13.22
C SER A 72 9.76 5.24 12.43
N VAL A 73 9.95 3.95 12.19
CA VAL A 73 8.93 3.02 11.70
C VAL A 73 8.83 1.88 12.71
N VAL A 74 7.66 1.73 13.30
CA VAL A 74 7.36 0.70 14.31
C VAL A 74 6.26 -0.21 13.80
N TYR A 75 6.48 -1.51 13.83
CA TYR A 75 5.52 -2.54 13.47
C TYR A 75 5.34 -3.52 14.63
N ASP A 76 4.09 -3.73 15.03
CA ASP A 76 3.73 -4.61 16.16
C ASP A 76 4.52 -4.27 17.45
N GLY A 77 4.74 -2.96 17.70
CA GLY A 77 5.49 -2.44 18.84
C GLY A 77 7.01 -2.59 18.72
N GLN A 78 7.54 -3.05 17.58
CA GLN A 78 8.97 -3.22 17.36
C GLN A 78 9.48 -2.28 16.26
N PRO A 79 10.63 -1.60 16.44
CA PRO A 79 11.22 -0.81 15.38
C PRO A 79 11.65 -1.70 14.20
N ILE A 80 11.35 -1.22 12.98
CA ILE A 80 11.65 -1.94 11.74
C ILE A 80 12.46 -1.13 10.73
N HIS A 81 12.69 0.15 10.94
CA HIS A 81 13.56 0.94 10.07
C HIS A 81 15.01 0.42 10.14
N GLY A 82 15.68 0.38 8.99
CA GLY A 82 17.05 -0.15 8.89
C GLY A 82 17.16 -1.69 8.96
N ILE A 83 16.03 -2.41 9.02
CA ILE A 83 16.02 -3.88 8.97
C ILE A 83 16.02 -4.33 7.52
N VAL A 84 16.77 -5.40 7.22
CA VAL A 84 16.86 -5.98 5.88
C VAL A 84 15.51 -6.62 5.43
N PRO A 85 15.19 -6.59 4.12
CA PRO A 85 13.88 -7.03 3.60
C PRO A 85 13.48 -8.44 4.02
N GLU A 86 14.43 -9.38 4.07
CA GLU A 86 14.14 -10.78 4.45
C GLU A 86 13.61 -10.90 5.87
N GLN A 87 14.08 -10.06 6.79
CA GLN A 87 13.57 -10.03 8.16
C GLN A 87 12.19 -9.35 8.24
N ILE A 88 11.96 -8.33 7.44
CA ILE A 88 10.65 -7.67 7.31
C ILE A 88 9.60 -8.67 6.82
N VAL A 89 9.91 -9.43 5.76
CA VAL A 89 9.04 -10.47 5.21
C VAL A 89 8.74 -11.55 6.26
N ARG A 90 9.74 -11.98 7.05
CA ARG A 90 9.53 -12.95 8.15
C ARG A 90 8.64 -12.44 9.27
N ARG A 91 8.50 -11.12 9.44
CA ARG A 91 7.54 -10.49 10.38
C ARG A 91 6.12 -10.42 9.82
N GLY A 92 5.90 -10.86 8.56
CA GLY A 92 4.59 -10.89 7.91
C GLY A 92 4.24 -9.61 7.15
N ILE A 93 5.21 -8.76 6.82
CA ILE A 93 5.02 -7.58 5.96
C ILE A 93 5.42 -7.94 4.54
N PHE A 94 4.50 -7.81 3.59
CA PHE A 94 4.73 -8.09 2.17
C PHE A 94 4.36 -6.90 1.32
N GLN A 95 5.23 -6.56 0.36
CA GLN A 95 4.98 -5.49 -0.60
C GLN A 95 4.74 -6.06 -1.99
N VAL A 96 3.65 -5.62 -2.61
CA VAL A 96 3.43 -5.70 -4.06
C VAL A 96 3.90 -4.38 -4.64
N MET A 97 5.03 -4.41 -5.33
CA MET A 97 5.66 -3.22 -5.90
C MET A 97 4.95 -2.77 -7.18
N GLU A 98 5.05 -1.49 -7.49
CA GLU A 98 4.65 -0.92 -8.76
C GLU A 98 5.28 -1.69 -9.94
N GLY A 99 4.57 -1.79 -11.07
CA GLY A 99 5.04 -2.47 -12.27
C GLY A 99 4.95 -3.99 -12.20
N ARG A 100 4.09 -4.53 -11.30
CA ARG A 100 3.71 -5.95 -11.17
C ARG A 100 4.83 -6.88 -10.70
N ARG A 101 6.07 -6.72 -11.15
CA ARG A 101 7.30 -7.45 -10.75
C ARG A 101 7.11 -8.97 -10.65
N ILE A 102 6.46 -9.57 -11.65
CA ILE A 102 6.32 -11.03 -11.81
C ILE A 102 7.53 -11.65 -12.49
N PHE A 103 7.71 -12.96 -12.33
CA PHE A 103 8.72 -13.72 -13.09
C PHE A 103 8.10 -14.18 -14.41
N VAL A 104 8.45 -13.53 -15.51
CA VAL A 104 7.79 -13.69 -16.81
C VAL A 104 8.08 -15.04 -17.48
N ASP A 105 9.25 -15.64 -17.19
CA ASP A 105 9.77 -16.84 -17.84
C ASP A 105 9.36 -18.16 -17.12
N ILE A 106 8.59 -18.05 -16.03
CA ILE A 106 8.06 -19.21 -15.33
C ILE A 106 6.52 -19.16 -15.30
N THR A 107 5.91 -20.31 -15.00
CA THR A 107 4.45 -20.44 -15.00
C THR A 107 3.79 -19.64 -13.87
N VAL A 108 2.47 -19.45 -13.99
CA VAL A 108 1.64 -18.84 -12.94
C VAL A 108 1.79 -19.59 -11.62
N GLU A 109 1.70 -20.93 -11.64
CA GLU A 109 1.83 -21.75 -10.42
C GLU A 109 3.22 -21.64 -9.81
N GLU A 110 4.29 -21.59 -10.61
CA GLU A 110 5.65 -21.41 -10.11
C GLU A 110 5.86 -20.02 -9.50
N ASN A 111 5.28 -18.96 -10.10
CA ASN A 111 5.26 -17.64 -9.50
C ASN A 111 4.59 -17.65 -8.12
N LEU A 112 3.42 -18.30 -8.00
CA LEU A 112 2.72 -18.43 -6.71
C LEU A 112 3.56 -19.24 -5.71
N ARG A 113 4.24 -20.29 -6.15
CA ARG A 113 5.14 -21.10 -5.33
C ARG A 113 6.30 -20.27 -4.75
N CYS A 114 6.85 -19.33 -5.54
CA CYS A 114 7.86 -18.40 -5.03
C CYS A 114 7.34 -17.54 -3.88
N GLY A 115 6.06 -17.16 -3.90
CA GLY A 115 5.43 -16.41 -2.80
C GLY A 115 5.37 -17.17 -1.48
N ALA A 116 5.30 -18.49 -1.53
CA ALA A 116 5.19 -19.34 -0.34
C ALA A 116 6.55 -19.71 0.31
N HIS A 117 7.68 -19.17 -0.16
CA HIS A 117 9.03 -19.60 0.27
C HIS A 117 9.30 -19.42 1.78
N THR A 118 8.60 -18.50 2.45
CA THR A 118 8.70 -18.28 3.90
C THR A 118 7.78 -19.19 4.73
N ARG A 119 6.93 -19.99 4.08
CA ARG A 119 5.93 -20.83 4.73
C ARG A 119 6.31 -22.31 4.70
N PRO A 120 5.87 -23.09 5.67
CA PRO A 120 6.02 -24.56 5.64
C PRO A 120 5.41 -25.16 4.36
N ARG A 121 6.08 -26.16 3.78
CA ARG A 121 5.58 -26.83 2.57
C ARG A 121 4.19 -27.45 2.74
N SER A 122 3.84 -27.86 3.96
CA SER A 122 2.51 -28.40 4.30
C SER A 122 1.38 -27.41 4.10
N GLU A 123 1.64 -26.10 4.17
CA GLU A 123 0.63 -25.04 4.00
C GLU A 123 0.42 -24.66 2.52
N PHE A 124 1.27 -25.13 1.61
CA PHE A 124 1.23 -24.72 0.21
C PHE A 124 -0.10 -25.06 -0.46
N ALA A 125 -0.60 -26.27 -0.28
CA ALA A 125 -1.85 -26.71 -0.93
C ALA A 125 -3.05 -25.86 -0.50
N GLU A 126 -3.17 -25.56 0.79
CA GLU A 126 -4.22 -24.68 1.30
C GLU A 126 -4.08 -23.25 0.79
N SER A 127 -2.86 -22.71 0.80
CA SER A 127 -2.61 -21.33 0.37
C SER A 127 -2.89 -21.13 -1.12
N ILE A 128 -2.51 -22.08 -1.98
CA ILE A 128 -2.75 -21.95 -3.43
C ILE A 128 -4.24 -22.08 -3.78
N GLU A 129 -4.99 -22.95 -3.09
CA GLU A 129 -6.44 -23.05 -3.27
C GLU A 129 -7.15 -21.75 -2.85
N LYS A 130 -6.73 -21.12 -1.77
CA LYS A 130 -7.23 -19.80 -1.39
C LYS A 130 -6.96 -18.76 -2.46
N VAL A 131 -5.73 -18.72 -2.99
CA VAL A 131 -5.38 -17.79 -4.07
C VAL A 131 -6.24 -18.03 -5.31
N TYR A 132 -6.47 -19.27 -5.69
CA TYR A 132 -7.34 -19.63 -6.82
C TYR A 132 -8.81 -19.28 -6.57
N THR A 133 -9.27 -19.30 -5.32
CA THR A 133 -10.62 -18.83 -4.95
C THR A 133 -10.76 -17.31 -5.10
N TYR A 134 -9.72 -16.54 -4.79
CA TYR A 134 -9.70 -15.09 -5.02
C TYR A 134 -9.49 -14.73 -6.50
N PHE A 135 -8.69 -15.51 -7.21
CA PHE A 135 -8.26 -15.26 -8.59
C PHE A 135 -8.51 -16.49 -9.48
N PRO A 136 -9.77 -16.79 -9.85
CA PRO A 136 -10.09 -18.00 -10.67
C PRO A 136 -9.32 -18.05 -11.99
N ARG A 137 -9.07 -16.89 -12.61
CA ARG A 137 -8.29 -16.81 -13.87
C ARG A 137 -6.86 -17.34 -13.71
N LEU A 138 -6.26 -17.22 -12.52
CA LEU A 138 -4.93 -17.80 -12.27
C LEU A 138 -4.99 -19.33 -12.22
N ALA A 139 -6.07 -19.90 -11.68
CA ALA A 139 -6.27 -21.35 -11.67
C ALA A 139 -6.40 -21.93 -13.09
N GLU A 140 -7.19 -21.26 -13.95
CA GLU A 140 -7.39 -21.63 -15.36
C GLU A 140 -6.07 -21.63 -16.14
N ARG A 141 -5.17 -20.69 -15.80
CA ARG A 141 -3.90 -20.45 -16.50
C ARG A 141 -2.68 -20.92 -15.75
N LYS A 142 -2.81 -21.79 -14.74
CA LYS A 142 -1.73 -22.16 -13.83
C LYS A 142 -0.46 -22.71 -14.49
N LYS A 143 -0.60 -23.34 -15.66
CA LYS A 143 0.51 -23.89 -16.45
C LYS A 143 1.05 -22.93 -17.54
N GLN A 144 0.41 -21.76 -17.72
CA GLN A 144 0.84 -20.76 -18.69
C GLN A 144 2.04 -19.99 -18.15
N LEU A 145 3.00 -19.62 -19.02
CA LEU A 145 4.06 -18.69 -18.65
C LEU A 145 3.46 -17.31 -18.35
N ALA A 146 3.89 -16.70 -17.24
CA ALA A 146 3.32 -15.46 -16.75
C ALA A 146 3.52 -14.27 -17.72
N GLY A 147 4.56 -14.32 -18.55
CA GLY A 147 4.81 -13.29 -19.56
C GLY A 147 3.71 -13.17 -20.64
N TYR A 148 2.94 -14.24 -20.88
CA TYR A 148 1.84 -14.22 -21.85
C TYR A 148 0.48 -13.81 -21.26
N MET A 149 0.44 -13.42 -19.98
CA MET A 149 -0.79 -12.93 -19.35
C MET A 149 -1.05 -11.48 -19.68
N SER A 150 -2.32 -11.08 -19.68
CA SER A 150 -2.71 -9.67 -19.75
C SER A 150 -2.20 -8.89 -18.54
N GLY A 151 -2.09 -7.56 -18.67
CA GLY A 151 -1.61 -6.71 -17.59
C GLY A 151 -2.43 -6.83 -16.29
N GLY A 152 -3.74 -7.02 -16.38
CA GLY A 152 -4.59 -7.24 -15.21
C GLY A 152 -4.35 -8.60 -14.56
N GLU A 153 -4.19 -9.67 -15.35
CA GLU A 153 -3.85 -11.00 -14.84
C GLU A 153 -2.47 -11.03 -14.20
N GLN A 154 -1.49 -10.30 -14.75
CA GLN A 154 -0.16 -10.13 -14.14
C GLN A 154 -0.25 -9.41 -12.78
N GLN A 155 -1.12 -8.41 -12.65
CA GLN A 155 -1.37 -7.73 -11.38
C GLN A 155 -2.02 -8.66 -10.37
N MET A 156 -3.02 -9.44 -10.79
CA MET A 156 -3.63 -10.48 -9.96
C MET A 156 -2.59 -11.51 -9.49
N LEU A 157 -1.67 -11.91 -10.38
CA LEU A 157 -0.58 -12.82 -10.03
C LEU A 157 0.39 -12.21 -9.01
N ALA A 158 0.74 -10.94 -9.15
CA ALA A 158 1.60 -10.24 -8.20
C ALA A 158 0.97 -10.17 -6.79
N ILE A 159 -0.33 -9.84 -6.70
CA ILE A 159 -1.08 -9.87 -5.44
C ILE A 159 -1.22 -11.31 -4.91
N GLY A 160 -1.58 -12.26 -5.76
CA GLY A 160 -1.69 -13.66 -5.39
C GLY A 160 -0.39 -14.21 -4.82
N ARG A 161 0.76 -13.86 -5.40
CA ARG A 161 2.09 -14.22 -4.89
C ARG A 161 2.34 -13.68 -3.48
N ALA A 162 1.91 -12.45 -3.17
CA ALA A 162 2.01 -11.91 -1.82
C ALA A 162 1.06 -12.63 -0.84
N VAL A 163 -0.15 -12.98 -1.27
CA VAL A 163 -1.14 -13.72 -0.45
C VAL A 163 -0.67 -15.12 -0.10
N MET A 164 0.10 -15.79 -0.98
CA MET A 164 0.72 -17.10 -0.70
C MET A 164 1.57 -17.11 0.57
N ALA A 165 2.15 -15.97 0.93
CA ALA A 165 2.96 -15.81 2.13
C ALA A 165 2.13 -15.66 3.42
N ARG A 166 0.80 -15.57 3.33
CA ARG A 166 -0.12 -15.30 4.45
C ARG A 166 0.30 -14.04 5.23
N PRO A 167 0.31 -12.87 4.58
CA PRO A 167 0.79 -11.64 5.20
C PRO A 167 -0.12 -11.20 6.36
N ARG A 168 0.46 -10.56 7.38
CA ARG A 168 -0.29 -9.80 8.38
C ARG A 168 -0.51 -8.35 7.94
N LEU A 169 0.47 -7.79 7.21
CA LEU A 169 0.41 -6.47 6.59
C LEU A 169 0.80 -6.58 5.11
N LEU A 170 -0.12 -6.17 4.25
CA LEU A 170 0.06 -6.13 2.80
C LEU A 170 0.23 -4.67 2.36
N LEU A 171 1.36 -4.37 1.75
CA LEU A 171 1.67 -3.07 1.16
C LEU A 171 1.41 -3.16 -0.35
N LEU A 172 0.50 -2.33 -0.87
CA LEU A 172 0.15 -2.31 -2.29
C LEU A 172 0.57 -0.97 -2.90
N ASP A 173 1.50 -1.01 -3.85
CA ASP A 173 2.03 0.18 -4.53
C ASP A 173 1.37 0.34 -5.91
N GLU A 174 0.43 1.27 -6.00
CA GLU A 174 -0.35 1.62 -7.20
C GLU A 174 -0.91 0.40 -7.97
N PRO A 175 -1.67 -0.49 -7.31
CA PRO A 175 -2.13 -1.73 -7.94
C PRO A 175 -3.10 -1.49 -9.11
N SER A 176 -3.67 -0.29 -9.24
CA SER A 176 -4.58 0.08 -10.33
C SER A 176 -3.88 0.65 -11.56
N LEU A 177 -2.57 0.95 -11.48
CA LEU A 177 -1.85 1.66 -12.53
C LEU A 177 -1.87 0.93 -13.88
N GLY A 178 -2.33 1.64 -14.92
CA GLY A 178 -2.36 1.11 -16.30
C GLY A 178 -3.38 0.00 -16.53
N LEU A 179 -4.41 -0.10 -15.68
CA LEU A 179 -5.50 -1.07 -15.83
C LEU A 179 -6.78 -0.40 -16.34
N ALA A 180 -7.61 -1.20 -17.03
CA ALA A 180 -8.95 -0.78 -17.41
C ALA A 180 -9.85 -0.61 -16.15
N PRO A 181 -10.83 0.32 -16.15
CA PRO A 181 -11.65 0.62 -14.98
C PRO A 181 -12.30 -0.60 -14.33
N LEU A 182 -12.85 -1.52 -15.12
CA LEU A 182 -13.46 -2.75 -14.60
C LEU A 182 -12.47 -3.66 -13.86
N LEU A 183 -11.22 -3.71 -14.32
CA LEU A 183 -10.17 -4.48 -13.65
C LEU A 183 -9.72 -3.83 -12.35
N VAL A 184 -9.75 -2.50 -12.28
CA VAL A 184 -9.47 -1.76 -11.03
C VAL A 184 -10.51 -2.11 -9.98
N GLU A 185 -11.81 -2.07 -10.35
CA GLU A 185 -12.90 -2.46 -9.46
C GLU A 185 -12.74 -3.91 -8.99
N GLU A 186 -12.50 -4.85 -9.90
CA GLU A 186 -12.29 -6.28 -9.60
C GLU A 186 -11.13 -6.47 -8.59
N ILE A 187 -9.97 -5.82 -8.82
CA ILE A 187 -8.81 -5.92 -7.91
C ILE A 187 -9.13 -5.37 -6.53
N PHE A 188 -9.80 -4.23 -6.43
CA PHE A 188 -10.13 -3.65 -5.13
C PHE A 188 -11.20 -4.43 -4.38
N GLU A 189 -12.16 -5.04 -5.08
CA GLU A 189 -13.08 -6.00 -4.48
C GLU A 189 -12.33 -7.22 -3.92
N ILE A 190 -11.36 -7.77 -4.66
CA ILE A 190 -10.55 -8.89 -4.21
C ILE A 190 -9.72 -8.49 -2.98
N VAL A 191 -9.05 -7.33 -2.99
CA VAL A 191 -8.29 -6.82 -1.84
C VAL A 191 -9.20 -6.68 -0.62
N THR A 192 -10.40 -6.14 -0.80
CA THR A 192 -11.40 -6.03 0.28
C THR A 192 -11.82 -7.40 0.83
N ARG A 193 -12.02 -8.39 -0.05
CA ARG A 193 -12.35 -9.76 0.36
C ARG A 193 -11.19 -10.42 1.12
N ILE A 194 -9.95 -10.24 0.67
CA ILE A 194 -8.75 -10.74 1.38
C ILE A 194 -8.66 -10.09 2.77
N ASN A 195 -8.81 -8.78 2.86
CA ASN A 195 -8.82 -8.07 4.16
C ASN A 195 -9.88 -8.63 5.10
N LYS A 196 -11.14 -8.76 4.64
CA LYS A 196 -12.26 -9.20 5.48
C LYS A 196 -12.20 -10.68 5.88
N ASN A 197 -11.80 -11.54 4.96
CA ASN A 197 -11.86 -12.99 5.17
C ASN A 197 -10.62 -13.53 5.88
N GLU A 198 -9.45 -12.95 5.63
CA GLU A 198 -8.17 -13.42 6.19
C GLU A 198 -7.65 -12.50 7.31
N GLY A 199 -8.32 -11.37 7.59
CA GLY A 199 -7.90 -10.40 8.60
C GLY A 199 -6.61 -9.64 8.23
N VAL A 200 -6.22 -9.63 6.96
CA VAL A 200 -4.99 -8.99 6.49
C VAL A 200 -5.12 -7.48 6.59
N THR A 201 -4.20 -6.82 7.28
CA THR A 201 -4.10 -5.36 7.28
C THR A 201 -3.53 -4.89 5.94
N VAL A 202 -4.04 -3.81 5.37
CA VAL A 202 -3.60 -3.31 4.06
C VAL A 202 -3.22 -1.83 4.14
N LEU A 203 -2.02 -1.49 3.66
CA LEU A 203 -1.66 -0.11 3.31
C LEU A 203 -1.66 0.00 1.78
N LEU A 204 -2.67 0.69 1.26
CA LEU A 204 -2.91 0.88 -0.16
C LEU A 204 -2.39 2.25 -0.60
N VAL A 205 -1.37 2.26 -1.42
CA VAL A 205 -0.82 3.48 -2.04
C VAL A 205 -1.41 3.64 -3.43
N GLU A 206 -2.01 4.81 -3.70
CA GLU A 206 -2.70 5.06 -4.97
C GLU A 206 -2.65 6.53 -5.39
N GLN A 207 -2.74 6.73 -6.71
CA GLN A 207 -3.03 8.03 -7.31
C GLN A 207 -4.55 8.20 -7.53
N ASN A 208 -5.27 7.10 -7.81
CA ASN A 208 -6.72 7.11 -7.97
C ASN A 208 -7.42 7.20 -6.60
N ALA A 209 -7.50 8.42 -6.08
CA ALA A 209 -8.01 8.68 -4.73
C ALA A 209 -9.44 8.16 -4.53
N ARG A 210 -10.33 8.30 -5.55
CA ARG A 210 -11.72 7.86 -5.44
C ARG A 210 -11.81 6.35 -5.25
N ALA A 211 -11.10 5.59 -6.09
CA ALA A 211 -11.11 4.15 -6.03
C ALA A 211 -10.49 3.63 -4.72
N ALA A 212 -9.37 4.21 -4.28
CA ALA A 212 -8.72 3.81 -3.04
C ALA A 212 -9.57 4.12 -1.80
N LEU A 213 -10.15 5.33 -1.70
CA LEU A 213 -10.99 5.72 -0.56
C LEU A 213 -12.29 4.91 -0.49
N SER A 214 -12.83 4.43 -1.63
CA SER A 214 -14.06 3.63 -1.64
C SER A 214 -13.93 2.29 -0.93
N VAL A 215 -12.70 1.77 -0.79
CA VAL A 215 -12.42 0.48 -0.14
C VAL A 215 -11.70 0.61 1.20
N SER A 216 -11.31 1.82 1.58
CA SER A 216 -10.53 2.10 2.78
C SER A 216 -11.39 2.59 3.95
N GLY A 217 -10.97 2.31 5.18
CA GLY A 217 -11.55 2.90 6.38
C GLY A 217 -10.99 4.29 6.68
N ARG A 218 -9.69 4.48 6.42
CA ARG A 218 -8.95 5.73 6.66
C ARG A 218 -8.08 6.09 5.47
N GLY A 219 -7.83 7.39 5.27
CA GLY A 219 -6.94 7.88 4.24
C GLY A 219 -5.98 8.96 4.74
N TYR A 220 -4.83 9.02 4.09
CA TYR A 220 -3.81 10.06 4.20
C TYR A 220 -3.57 10.66 2.83
N ILE A 221 -3.51 11.97 2.73
CA ILE A 221 -3.16 12.67 1.49
C ILE A 221 -1.76 13.24 1.64
N MET A 222 -0.91 12.90 0.69
CA MET A 222 0.50 13.21 0.70
C MET A 222 0.88 14.17 -0.43
N GLU A 223 1.61 15.22 -0.09
CA GLU A 223 2.23 16.15 -1.05
C GLU A 223 3.68 16.44 -0.67
N ASN A 224 4.58 16.37 -1.64
CA ASN A 224 5.98 16.78 -1.47
C ASN A 224 6.67 16.21 -0.22
N GLY A 225 6.43 14.93 0.08
CA GLY A 225 7.05 14.23 1.20
C GLY A 225 6.39 14.45 2.56
N ARG A 226 5.18 15.02 2.62
CA ARG A 226 4.44 15.30 3.87
C ARG A 226 2.99 14.87 3.78
N ILE A 227 2.41 14.48 4.90
CA ILE A 227 0.96 14.35 5.01
C ILE A 227 0.36 15.76 5.14
N VAL A 228 -0.55 16.10 4.24
CA VAL A 228 -1.26 17.40 4.22
C VAL A 228 -2.67 17.29 4.77
N MET A 229 -3.28 16.11 4.68
CA MET A 229 -4.62 15.84 5.19
C MET A 229 -4.74 14.37 5.60
N GLU A 230 -5.52 14.09 6.64
CA GLU A 230 -5.86 12.74 7.08
C GLU A 230 -7.27 12.68 7.65
N GLY A 231 -7.89 11.51 7.61
CA GLY A 231 -9.22 11.32 8.16
C GLY A 231 -9.84 9.99 7.78
N GLU A 232 -11.08 9.80 8.21
CA GLU A 232 -11.89 8.68 7.74
C GLU A 232 -12.13 8.82 6.23
N ALA A 233 -12.07 7.71 5.50
CA ALA A 233 -12.16 7.71 4.05
C ALA A 233 -13.45 8.38 3.54
N LYS A 234 -14.58 8.13 4.21
CA LYS A 234 -15.86 8.76 3.87
C LYS A 234 -15.79 10.30 4.01
N SER A 235 -15.20 10.79 5.11
CA SER A 235 -15.06 12.24 5.34
C SER A 235 -14.13 12.89 4.30
N LEU A 236 -13.10 12.17 3.85
CA LEU A 236 -12.21 12.65 2.79
C LEU A 236 -12.92 12.68 1.43
N LEU A 237 -13.77 11.68 1.11
CA LEU A 237 -14.57 11.66 -0.12
C LEU A 237 -15.55 12.83 -0.20
N ASP A 238 -16.11 13.24 0.94
CA ASP A 238 -17.08 14.33 1.04
C ASP A 238 -16.41 15.71 1.15
N ASN A 239 -15.08 15.77 1.30
CA ASN A 239 -14.34 17.03 1.45
C ASN A 239 -14.21 17.76 0.10
N PRO A 240 -14.67 19.04 -0.01
CA PRO A 240 -14.61 19.80 -1.25
C PRO A 240 -13.20 19.97 -1.83
N ASP A 241 -12.20 20.17 -0.97
CA ASP A 241 -10.81 20.32 -1.40
C ASP A 241 -10.26 19.02 -1.98
N VAL A 242 -10.61 17.87 -1.36
CA VAL A 242 -10.25 16.55 -1.88
C VAL A 242 -10.94 16.30 -3.22
N GLN A 243 -12.21 16.67 -3.35
CA GLN A 243 -12.96 16.54 -4.59
C GLN A 243 -12.37 17.38 -5.72
N GLU A 244 -11.99 18.60 -5.43
CA GLU A 244 -11.41 19.54 -6.43
C GLU A 244 -10.00 19.07 -6.85
N PHE A 245 -9.11 18.77 -5.89
CA PHE A 245 -7.68 18.58 -6.19
C PHE A 245 -7.30 17.14 -6.51
N TYR A 246 -8.02 16.15 -5.95
CA TYR A 246 -7.63 14.72 -6.04
C TYR A 246 -8.67 13.83 -6.72
N LEU A 247 -9.95 14.21 -6.77
CA LEU A 247 -11.00 13.43 -7.42
C LEU A 247 -11.35 13.92 -8.83
N GLY A 248 -10.71 14.99 -9.31
CA GLY A 248 -10.91 15.52 -10.66
C GLY A 248 -12.28 16.16 -10.90
N MET A 249 -13.01 16.54 -9.85
CA MET A 249 -14.33 17.14 -9.95
C MET A 249 -14.26 18.69 -10.05
N GLY A 250 -13.06 19.27 -10.12
CA GLY A 250 -12.85 20.70 -10.32
C GLY A 250 -13.14 21.14 -11.75
N HIS A 251 -13.71 22.35 -11.91
CA HIS A 251 -13.93 22.98 -13.21
C HIS A 251 -12.61 23.09 -13.97
N ALA A 252 -12.62 22.74 -15.25
CA ALA A 252 -11.48 22.77 -16.14
C ALA A 252 -10.81 24.15 -16.17
N GLY A 253 -9.71 24.32 -15.44
CA GLY A 253 -8.96 25.57 -15.42
C GLY A 253 -7.93 25.63 -14.31
N ASN A 254 -6.66 25.35 -14.64
CA ASN A 254 -5.48 25.41 -13.77
C ASN A 254 -5.43 24.38 -12.62
N LYS A 255 -4.53 23.41 -12.75
CA LYS A 255 -4.07 22.56 -11.63
C LYS A 255 -3.39 23.45 -10.58
N LYS A 256 -4.17 23.97 -9.64
CA LYS A 256 -3.63 24.63 -8.44
C LYS A 256 -3.19 23.54 -7.45
N SER A 257 -1.98 23.66 -6.94
CA SER A 257 -1.51 22.84 -5.80
C SER A 257 -2.28 23.30 -4.55
N TYR A 258 -2.61 22.37 -3.66
CA TYR A 258 -3.20 22.68 -2.34
C TYR A 258 -2.36 23.70 -1.55
N ARG A 259 -1.07 23.78 -1.87
CA ARG A 259 -0.12 24.74 -1.30
C ARG A 259 -0.43 26.19 -1.65
N ASP A 260 -1.16 26.44 -2.74
CA ASP A 260 -1.48 27.79 -3.23
C ASP A 260 -2.79 28.33 -2.63
N VAL A 261 -3.54 27.49 -1.92
CA VAL A 261 -4.78 27.88 -1.24
C VAL A 261 -4.47 28.28 0.20
N LYS A 262 -4.35 29.59 0.42
CA LYS A 262 -3.96 30.25 1.68
C LYS A 262 -5.01 30.17 2.80
N HIS A 263 -5.54 29.03 3.19
CA HIS A 263 -6.46 28.92 4.32
C HIS A 263 -6.22 27.71 5.24
N TYR A 264 -4.96 27.35 5.50
CA TYR A 264 -4.67 26.40 6.54
C TYR A 264 -4.25 27.09 7.83
N ARG A 265 -5.13 27.11 8.87
CA ARG A 265 -4.75 27.44 10.24
C ARG A 265 -3.77 26.38 10.73
N ARG A 266 -2.46 26.70 10.78
CA ARG A 266 -1.46 25.93 11.50
C ARG A 266 -1.92 25.77 12.96
N ARG A 267 -2.33 24.57 13.39
CA ARG A 267 -2.37 24.23 14.80
C ARG A 267 -0.91 24.16 15.27
N LYS A 268 -0.45 25.24 15.90
CA LYS A 268 0.77 25.20 16.70
C LYS A 268 0.50 24.25 17.86
N ARG A 269 1.10 23.05 17.86
CA ARG A 269 1.29 22.28 19.09
C ARG A 269 2.36 23.02 19.89
N TRP A 270 1.96 23.67 20.95
CA TRP A 270 2.87 24.12 22.00
C TRP A 270 3.33 22.88 22.75
N LEU A 271 4.65 22.67 22.80
CA LEU A 271 5.32 21.81 23.74
C LEU A 271 5.11 22.42 25.13
N GLY A 272 4.44 21.69 25.99
CA GLY A 272 4.44 21.82 27.43
C GLY A 272 4.98 20.55 28.03
#